data_b8e1cddcaee4abb89e4eb1508c42864b
#
_entry.id   b8e1cddcaee4abb89e4eb1508c42864b
#
_cell.length_a   1.000
_cell.length_b   1.000
_cell.length_c   1.000
_cell.angle_alpha   90.00
_cell.angle_beta   90.00
_cell.angle_gamma   90.00
#
_symmetry.space_group_name_H-M   'P 1'
#
loop_
_entity.id
_entity.type
_entity.pdbx_description
1 polymer ?
#
loop_
_entity_poly.entity_id
_entity_poly.type
_entity_poly.pdbx_seq_one_letter_code
_entity_poly.pdbx_strand_id
1 'polypeptide(L)'
;MLVEKNELYPIFLKVNQLNTIIVGGGKVALEKLSFLLKSSPNAKVALIALDFSSELLALTKKHKILTMQRPYTSNILHKQHMVIAATNDSEVNAQIYKDAKEKQLLVNVADTPHLCDFYLGGIVTKGNVKIAISTNGKSPTTAKRLRQFFEEVIPEDINLLVGNLHRFRKTIKGNFESKVNALNKLTEGLLN
;
A
#
# COMPACT_ATOMS: atom_id res chain seq x y z
N MET A 1 9.59 29.32 -14.86
CA MET A 1 8.78 28.09 -14.84
C MET A 1 8.50 27.73 -13.39
N LEU A 2 7.24 27.63 -12.98
CA LEU A 2 6.91 27.12 -11.65
C LEU A 2 7.35 25.65 -11.59
N VAL A 3 8.23 25.32 -10.66
CA VAL A 3 8.64 23.94 -10.42
C VAL A 3 7.44 23.25 -9.77
N GLU A 4 6.80 22.35 -10.52
CA GLU A 4 5.69 21.54 -10.01
C GLU A 4 6.18 20.64 -8.88
N LYS A 5 5.66 20.84 -7.69
CA LYS A 5 6.01 20.04 -6.50
C LYS A 5 5.08 18.85 -6.35
N ASN A 6 5.59 17.79 -5.77
CA ASN A 6 4.77 16.65 -5.37
C ASN A 6 4.03 17.00 -4.06
N GLU A 7 2.71 17.11 -4.14
CA GLU A 7 1.86 17.49 -2.99
C GLU A 7 1.28 16.27 -2.26
N LEU A 8 1.66 15.05 -2.67
CA LEU A 8 1.17 13.83 -2.01
C LEU A 8 1.71 13.75 -0.58
N TYR A 9 0.82 13.58 0.38
CA TYR A 9 1.19 13.35 1.77
C TYR A 9 1.44 11.85 2.00
N PRO A 10 2.68 11.43 2.34
CA PRO A 10 3.00 10.02 2.54
C PRO A 10 2.50 9.52 3.90
N ILE A 11 1.71 8.43 3.89
CA ILE A 11 1.19 7.78 5.09
C ILE A 11 1.35 6.26 4.99
N PHE A 12 1.39 5.59 6.14
CA PHE A 12 1.35 4.13 6.23
C PHE A 12 0.04 3.68 6.88
N LEU A 13 -0.81 3.02 6.10
CA LEU A 13 -2.10 2.53 6.55
C LEU A 13 -2.00 1.14 7.19
N LYS A 14 -2.69 0.94 8.30
CA LYS A 14 -2.84 -0.38 8.95
C LYS A 14 -3.96 -1.17 8.28
N VAL A 15 -3.72 -1.65 7.07
CA VAL A 15 -4.73 -2.33 6.23
C VAL A 15 -5.21 -3.68 6.82
N ASN A 16 -4.57 -4.19 7.84
CA ASN A 16 -5.09 -5.29 8.66
C ASN A 16 -6.23 -4.87 9.60
N GLN A 17 -6.47 -3.57 9.76
CA GLN A 17 -7.56 -2.98 10.56
C GLN A 17 -8.60 -2.28 9.68
N LEU A 18 -8.29 -2.02 8.41
CA LEU A 18 -9.13 -1.34 7.45
C LEU A 18 -9.73 -2.34 6.46
N ASN A 19 -11.05 -2.35 6.32
CA ASN A 19 -11.71 -3.19 5.33
C ASN A 19 -11.47 -2.58 3.94
N THR A 20 -10.91 -3.37 3.04
CA THR A 20 -10.62 -2.98 1.65
C THR A 20 -11.44 -3.85 0.72
N ILE A 21 -12.03 -3.26 -0.30
CA ILE A 21 -12.69 -4.00 -1.39
C ILE A 21 -11.97 -3.70 -2.71
N ILE A 22 -11.69 -4.74 -3.48
CA ILE A 22 -11.21 -4.63 -4.86
C ILE A 22 -12.36 -5.02 -5.78
N VAL A 23 -12.73 -4.14 -6.71
CA VAL A 23 -13.75 -4.39 -7.72
C VAL A 23 -13.05 -4.65 -9.04
N GLY A 24 -13.16 -5.89 -9.53
CA GLY A 24 -12.51 -6.39 -10.73
C GLY A 24 -11.93 -7.77 -10.53
N GLY A 25 -11.86 -8.57 -11.60
CA GLY A 25 -11.44 -9.97 -11.57
C GLY A 25 -10.28 -10.31 -12.53
N GLY A 26 -9.75 -9.31 -13.26
CA GLY A 26 -8.71 -9.48 -14.27
C GLY A 26 -7.29 -9.23 -13.77
N LYS A 27 -6.39 -9.00 -14.74
CA LYS A 27 -4.95 -8.79 -14.50
C LYS A 27 -4.66 -7.60 -13.59
N VAL A 28 -5.39 -6.50 -13.74
CA VAL A 28 -5.18 -5.30 -12.90
C VAL A 28 -5.55 -5.59 -11.45
N ALA A 29 -6.69 -6.24 -11.20
CA ALA A 29 -7.08 -6.66 -9.85
C ALA A 29 -6.05 -7.63 -9.22
N LEU A 30 -5.53 -8.58 -10.01
CA LEU A 30 -4.45 -9.48 -9.58
C LEU A 30 -3.20 -8.70 -9.18
N GLU A 31 -2.78 -7.73 -9.99
CA GLU A 31 -1.64 -6.86 -9.68
C GLU A 31 -1.85 -6.12 -8.36
N LYS A 32 -2.98 -5.42 -8.21
CA LYS A 32 -3.28 -4.64 -6.99
C LYS A 32 -3.33 -5.52 -5.75
N LEU A 33 -3.99 -6.68 -5.84
CA LEU A 33 -4.01 -7.64 -4.73
C LEU A 33 -2.62 -8.18 -4.38
N SER A 34 -1.82 -8.54 -5.40
CA SER A 34 -0.47 -9.06 -5.20
C SER A 34 0.43 -8.05 -4.48
N PHE A 35 0.41 -6.78 -4.91
CA PHE A 35 1.15 -5.71 -4.25
C PHE A 35 0.67 -5.46 -2.81
N LEU A 36 -0.63 -5.45 -2.58
CA LEU A 36 -1.21 -5.29 -1.26
C LEU A 36 -0.74 -6.39 -0.31
N LEU A 37 -0.83 -7.66 -0.73
CA LEU A 37 -0.45 -8.82 0.09
C LEU A 37 1.06 -8.93 0.29
N LYS A 38 1.87 -8.60 -0.74
CA LYS A 38 3.35 -8.54 -0.60
C LYS A 38 3.76 -7.52 0.46
N SER A 39 3.09 -6.38 0.50
CA SER A 39 3.35 -5.31 1.47
C SER A 39 2.73 -5.57 2.83
N SER A 40 1.54 -6.15 2.87
CA SER A 40 0.73 -6.32 4.08
C SER A 40 0.01 -7.68 4.03
N PRO A 41 0.69 -8.79 4.40
CA PRO A 41 0.15 -10.14 4.26
C PRO A 41 -1.17 -10.41 4.99
N ASN A 42 -1.45 -9.63 6.04
CA ASN A 42 -2.66 -9.73 6.86
C ASN A 42 -3.70 -8.65 6.52
N ALA A 43 -3.65 -8.08 5.31
CA ALA A 43 -4.64 -7.09 4.88
C ALA A 43 -6.06 -7.67 4.90
N LYS A 44 -7.02 -6.91 5.43
CA LYS A 44 -8.46 -7.25 5.35
C LYS A 44 -8.97 -6.81 3.99
N VAL A 45 -9.01 -7.74 3.05
CA VAL A 45 -9.43 -7.48 1.67
C VAL A 45 -10.44 -8.50 1.19
N ALA A 46 -11.39 -8.06 0.40
CA ALA A 46 -12.33 -8.90 -0.35
C ALA A 46 -12.36 -8.47 -1.81
N LEU A 47 -12.81 -9.33 -2.70
CA LEU A 47 -12.95 -9.04 -4.12
C LEU A 47 -14.38 -9.26 -4.61
N ILE A 48 -14.79 -8.45 -5.57
CA ILE A 48 -16.05 -8.61 -6.30
C ILE A 48 -15.81 -8.42 -7.78
N ALA A 49 -16.33 -9.33 -8.60
CA ALA A 49 -16.29 -9.27 -10.06
C ALA A 49 -17.36 -10.17 -10.66
N LEU A 50 -17.69 -9.95 -11.94
CA LEU A 50 -18.53 -10.87 -12.72
C LEU A 50 -17.79 -12.20 -12.94
N ASP A 51 -16.49 -12.10 -13.29
CA ASP A 51 -15.61 -13.24 -13.51
C ASP A 51 -14.24 -12.98 -12.90
N PHE A 52 -13.53 -14.05 -12.54
CA PHE A 52 -12.18 -13.99 -11.98
C PHE A 52 -11.21 -14.80 -12.84
N SER A 53 -10.02 -14.26 -13.10
CA SER A 53 -8.94 -15.04 -13.74
C SER A 53 -8.49 -16.18 -12.84
N SER A 54 -7.98 -17.26 -13.46
CA SER A 54 -7.47 -18.43 -12.74
C SER A 54 -6.35 -18.09 -11.76
N GLU A 55 -5.46 -17.19 -12.15
CA GLU A 55 -4.35 -16.73 -11.33
C GLU A 55 -4.83 -15.94 -10.10
N LEU A 56 -5.86 -15.10 -10.28
CA LEU A 56 -6.45 -14.35 -9.19
C LEU A 56 -7.16 -15.27 -8.20
N LEU A 57 -7.91 -16.26 -8.70
CA LEU A 57 -8.54 -17.29 -7.86
C LEU A 57 -7.51 -18.12 -7.09
N ALA A 58 -6.39 -18.49 -7.72
CA ALA A 58 -5.31 -19.20 -7.04
C ALA A 58 -4.71 -18.35 -5.89
N LEU A 59 -4.51 -17.05 -6.13
CA LEU A 59 -3.99 -16.13 -5.11
C LEU A 59 -4.99 -15.94 -3.95
N THR A 60 -6.28 -15.74 -4.26
CA THR A 60 -7.31 -15.57 -3.22
C THR A 60 -7.47 -16.81 -2.37
N LYS A 61 -7.43 -18.00 -2.99
CA LYS A 61 -7.48 -19.29 -2.28
C LYS A 61 -6.28 -19.46 -1.34
N LYS A 62 -5.06 -19.17 -1.85
CA LYS A 62 -3.82 -19.25 -1.04
C LYS A 62 -3.89 -18.39 0.21
N HIS A 63 -4.46 -17.20 0.12
CA HIS A 63 -4.53 -16.21 1.21
C HIS A 63 -5.89 -16.20 1.94
N LYS A 64 -6.80 -17.12 1.62
CA LYS A 64 -8.16 -17.25 2.21
C LYS A 64 -8.97 -15.96 2.10
N ILE A 65 -8.89 -15.30 0.94
CA ILE A 65 -9.56 -14.02 0.68
C ILE A 65 -10.97 -14.28 0.15
N LEU A 66 -11.94 -13.55 0.67
CA LEU A 66 -13.33 -13.63 0.22
C LEU A 66 -13.46 -13.09 -1.21
N THR A 67 -14.07 -13.90 -2.09
CA THR A 67 -14.45 -13.50 -3.44
C THR A 67 -15.96 -13.59 -3.61
N MET A 68 -16.54 -12.59 -4.30
CA MET A 68 -17.97 -12.50 -4.59
C MET A 68 -18.15 -12.40 -6.10
N GLN A 69 -18.64 -13.49 -6.73
CA GLN A 69 -18.91 -13.50 -8.17
C GLN A 69 -20.29 -12.94 -8.47
N ARG A 70 -20.37 -11.64 -8.62
CA ARG A 70 -21.59 -10.88 -8.93
C ARG A 70 -21.26 -9.48 -9.43
N PRO A 71 -22.22 -8.78 -10.09
CA PRO A 71 -22.02 -7.38 -10.49
C PRO A 71 -21.79 -6.47 -9.27
N TYR A 72 -21.08 -5.37 -9.53
CA TYR A 72 -20.92 -4.31 -8.54
C TYR A 72 -22.30 -3.66 -8.22
N THR A 73 -22.50 -3.37 -6.96
CA THR A 73 -23.58 -2.53 -6.46
C THR A 73 -23.06 -1.67 -5.31
N SER A 74 -23.58 -0.45 -5.14
CA SER A 74 -23.10 0.48 -4.10
C SER A 74 -23.21 -0.05 -2.68
N ASN A 75 -24.06 -1.04 -2.42
CA ASN A 75 -24.22 -1.67 -1.10
C ASN A 75 -22.97 -2.43 -0.67
N ILE A 76 -22.11 -2.88 -1.62
CA ILE A 76 -20.86 -3.59 -1.27
C ILE A 76 -19.87 -2.68 -0.55
N LEU A 77 -20.00 -1.36 -0.71
CA LEU A 77 -19.15 -0.38 -0.05
C LEU A 77 -19.53 -0.13 1.42
N HIS A 78 -20.67 -0.69 1.89
CA HIS A 78 -21.05 -0.57 3.29
C HIS A 78 -19.99 -1.23 4.19
N LYS A 79 -19.57 -0.55 5.25
CA LYS A 79 -18.51 -0.98 6.19
C LYS A 79 -17.11 -1.12 5.56
N GLN A 80 -16.90 -0.67 4.32
CA GLN A 80 -15.55 -0.55 3.77
C GLN A 80 -14.91 0.77 4.22
N HIS A 81 -13.57 0.82 4.14
CA HIS A 81 -12.77 2.02 4.39
C HIS A 81 -12.06 2.47 3.12
N MET A 82 -11.78 1.51 2.24
CA MET A 82 -11.07 1.73 0.98
C MET A 82 -11.68 0.88 -0.12
N VAL A 83 -11.70 1.44 -1.34
CA VAL A 83 -12.06 0.71 -2.56
C VAL A 83 -11.01 0.90 -3.63
N ILE A 84 -10.70 -0.18 -4.34
CA ILE A 84 -9.85 -0.17 -5.53
C ILE A 84 -10.72 -0.63 -6.70
N ALA A 85 -11.01 0.30 -7.62
CA ALA A 85 -11.71 0.00 -8.86
C ALA A 85 -10.69 -0.44 -9.91
N ALA A 86 -10.79 -1.69 -10.35
CA ALA A 86 -9.88 -2.36 -11.26
C ALA A 86 -10.64 -3.17 -12.32
N THR A 87 -11.80 -2.68 -12.77
CA THR A 87 -12.55 -3.28 -13.86
C THR A 87 -12.03 -2.77 -15.21
N ASN A 88 -12.40 -3.46 -16.28
CA ASN A 88 -12.18 -3.01 -17.65
C ASN A 88 -13.29 -2.09 -18.19
N ASP A 89 -14.30 -1.77 -17.37
CA ASP A 89 -15.41 -0.92 -17.69
C ASP A 89 -15.24 0.44 -17.00
N SER A 90 -15.01 1.49 -17.81
CA SER A 90 -14.77 2.85 -17.31
C SER A 90 -16.01 3.46 -16.64
N GLU A 91 -17.22 3.08 -17.08
CA GLU A 91 -18.48 3.59 -16.51
C GLU A 91 -18.70 3.00 -15.12
N VAL A 92 -18.47 1.69 -14.97
CA VAL A 92 -18.51 1.02 -13.67
C VAL A 92 -17.44 1.62 -12.72
N ASN A 93 -16.22 1.86 -13.21
CA ASN A 93 -15.17 2.49 -12.40
C ASN A 93 -15.54 3.92 -11.98
N ALA A 94 -16.14 4.71 -12.85
CA ALA A 94 -16.64 6.05 -12.53
C ALA A 94 -17.80 6.01 -11.53
N GLN A 95 -18.68 5.02 -11.62
CA GLN A 95 -19.76 4.82 -10.66
C GLN A 95 -19.22 4.42 -9.29
N ILE A 96 -18.22 3.51 -9.23
CA ILE A 96 -17.56 3.13 -7.97
C ILE A 96 -16.94 4.37 -7.31
N TYR A 97 -16.30 5.24 -8.08
CA TYR A 97 -15.75 6.50 -7.57
C TYR A 97 -16.83 7.37 -6.94
N LYS A 98 -17.93 7.63 -7.63
CA LYS A 98 -19.05 8.44 -7.10
C LYS A 98 -19.60 7.87 -5.81
N ASP A 99 -19.90 6.57 -5.79
CA ASP A 99 -20.45 5.88 -4.62
C ASP A 99 -19.48 5.89 -3.44
N ALA A 100 -18.17 5.78 -3.70
CA ALA A 100 -17.13 5.87 -2.69
C ALA A 100 -17.04 7.28 -2.09
N LYS A 101 -17.10 8.32 -2.92
CA LYS A 101 -17.08 9.72 -2.45
C LYS A 101 -18.32 10.06 -1.62
N GLU A 102 -19.49 9.61 -2.02
CA GLU A 102 -20.72 9.77 -1.23
C GLU A 102 -20.64 9.12 0.15
N LYS A 103 -19.93 7.98 0.25
CA LYS A 103 -19.72 7.24 1.50
C LYS A 103 -18.45 7.64 2.26
N GLN A 104 -17.73 8.66 1.79
CA GLN A 104 -16.48 9.15 2.38
C GLN A 104 -15.38 8.07 2.50
N LEU A 105 -15.32 7.16 1.53
CA LEU A 105 -14.28 6.14 1.45
C LEU A 105 -13.07 6.64 0.67
N LEU A 106 -11.89 6.11 1.00
CA LEU A 106 -10.71 6.29 0.16
C LEU A 106 -10.87 5.44 -1.11
N VAL A 107 -10.65 6.06 -2.27
CA VAL A 107 -10.81 5.39 -3.56
C VAL A 107 -9.55 5.49 -4.42
N ASN A 108 -9.23 4.39 -5.08
CA ASN A 108 -8.23 4.34 -6.15
C ASN A 108 -8.87 3.72 -7.39
N VAL A 109 -8.89 4.44 -8.48
CA VAL A 109 -9.34 3.94 -9.79
C VAL A 109 -8.11 3.65 -10.64
N ALA A 110 -7.90 2.39 -10.99
CA ALA A 110 -6.75 1.97 -11.77
C ALA A 110 -6.65 2.76 -13.08
N ASP A 111 -5.45 3.18 -13.42
CA ASP A 111 -5.11 3.93 -14.64
C ASP A 111 -5.87 5.27 -14.83
N THR A 112 -6.49 5.78 -13.76
CA THR A 112 -7.30 7.02 -13.79
C THR A 112 -6.90 7.95 -12.63
N PRO A 113 -5.76 8.64 -12.70
CA PRO A 113 -5.18 9.40 -11.58
C PRO A 113 -6.11 10.45 -10.96
N HIS A 114 -6.94 11.12 -11.76
CA HIS A 114 -7.87 12.16 -11.28
C HIS A 114 -9.08 11.60 -10.50
N LEU A 115 -9.28 10.27 -10.50
CA LEU A 115 -10.26 9.55 -9.68
C LEU A 115 -9.60 8.78 -8.52
N CYS A 116 -8.45 9.26 -8.03
CA CYS A 116 -7.71 8.60 -6.96
C CYS A 116 -7.50 9.54 -5.77
N ASP A 117 -7.87 9.08 -4.58
CA ASP A 117 -7.50 9.75 -3.31
C ASP A 117 -6.10 9.33 -2.86
N PHE A 118 -5.60 8.18 -3.33
CA PHE A 118 -4.28 7.64 -2.98
C PHE A 118 -3.67 6.85 -4.14
N TYR A 119 -2.36 6.74 -4.15
CA TYR A 119 -1.63 5.94 -5.12
C TYR A 119 -0.98 4.72 -4.49
N LEU A 120 -0.93 3.63 -5.26
CA LEU A 120 -0.20 2.40 -4.90
C LEU A 120 1.16 2.44 -5.60
N GLY A 121 2.15 3.04 -4.92
CA GLY A 121 3.50 3.22 -5.45
C GLY A 121 4.41 2.02 -5.28
N GLY A 122 5.68 2.19 -5.64
CA GLY A 122 6.73 1.21 -5.37
C GLY A 122 6.97 1.06 -3.87
N ILE A 123 7.07 -0.17 -3.36
CA ILE A 123 7.28 -0.43 -1.94
C ILE A 123 8.46 -1.38 -1.76
N VAL A 124 9.40 -0.99 -0.89
CA VAL A 124 10.46 -1.85 -0.35
C VAL A 124 10.07 -2.28 1.05
N THR A 125 10.24 -3.56 1.37
CA THR A 125 10.00 -4.08 2.72
C THR A 125 11.15 -4.99 3.12
N LYS A 126 11.86 -4.62 4.18
CA LYS A 126 12.94 -5.40 4.82
C LYS A 126 12.61 -5.52 6.32
N GLY A 127 11.92 -6.60 6.70
CA GLY A 127 11.41 -6.77 8.06
C GLY A 127 10.49 -5.62 8.50
N ASN A 128 10.88 -4.88 9.53
CA ASN A 128 10.13 -3.72 10.04
C ASN A 128 10.41 -2.42 9.26
N VAL A 129 11.40 -2.41 8.36
CA VAL A 129 11.70 -1.24 7.53
C VAL A 129 10.84 -1.26 6.28
N LYS A 130 10.19 -0.15 5.99
CA LYS A 130 9.35 0.00 4.81
C LYS A 130 9.58 1.37 4.18
N ILE A 131 9.80 1.38 2.85
CA ILE A 131 9.96 2.59 2.05
C ILE A 131 8.88 2.59 0.98
N ALA A 132 8.12 3.66 0.91
CA ALA A 132 7.16 3.91 -0.16
C ALA A 132 7.71 4.98 -1.11
N ILE A 133 7.61 4.73 -2.41
CA ILE A 133 8.19 5.58 -3.45
C ILE A 133 7.07 6.05 -4.38
N SER A 134 6.94 7.36 -4.51
CA SER A 134 6.02 7.99 -5.45
C SER A 134 6.77 8.97 -6.35
N THR A 135 6.46 8.93 -7.64
CA THR A 135 6.91 9.92 -8.64
C THR A 135 5.73 10.80 -9.08
N ASN A 136 4.68 10.88 -8.26
CA ASN A 136 3.43 11.62 -8.58
C ASN A 136 2.80 11.17 -9.92
N GLY A 137 2.88 9.87 -10.23
CA GLY A 137 2.37 9.31 -11.48
C GLY A 137 3.23 9.60 -12.72
N LYS A 138 4.27 10.45 -12.61
CA LYS A 138 5.05 10.92 -13.77
C LYS A 138 5.98 9.87 -14.37
N SER A 139 6.52 8.96 -13.56
CA SER A 139 7.48 7.96 -14.07
C SER A 139 7.42 6.64 -13.28
N PRO A 140 6.54 5.71 -13.68
CA PRO A 140 6.53 4.36 -13.11
C PRO A 140 7.88 3.64 -13.21
N THR A 141 8.63 3.89 -14.31
CA THR A 141 9.97 3.32 -14.52
C THR A 141 10.97 3.82 -13.48
N THR A 142 10.99 5.14 -13.19
CA THR A 142 11.85 5.71 -12.15
C THR A 142 11.48 5.15 -10.77
N ALA A 143 10.20 5.07 -10.44
CA ALA A 143 9.75 4.48 -9.18
C ALA A 143 10.20 3.01 -9.04
N LYS A 144 10.12 2.22 -10.14
CA LYS A 144 10.63 0.85 -10.19
C LYS A 144 12.14 0.78 -9.97
N ARG A 145 12.93 1.65 -10.62
CA ARG A 145 14.40 1.68 -10.47
C ARG A 145 14.83 2.08 -9.06
N LEU A 146 14.19 3.09 -8.48
CA LEU A 146 14.44 3.48 -7.09
C LEU A 146 14.09 2.35 -6.12
N ARG A 147 12.98 1.64 -6.35
CA ARG A 147 12.63 0.45 -5.55
C ARG A 147 13.73 -0.62 -5.63
N GLN A 148 14.21 -0.95 -6.84
CA GLN A 148 15.29 -1.92 -7.04
C GLN A 148 16.57 -1.49 -6.31
N PHE A 149 16.96 -0.22 -6.45
CA PHE A 149 18.11 0.35 -5.75
C PHE A 149 18.00 0.20 -4.24
N PHE A 150 16.86 0.59 -3.64
CA PHE A 150 16.68 0.45 -2.19
C PHE A 150 16.55 -1.01 -1.74
N GLU A 151 16.04 -1.91 -2.57
CA GLU A 151 16.04 -3.35 -2.28
C GLU A 151 17.47 -3.91 -2.22
N GLU A 152 18.39 -3.38 -3.02
CA GLU A 152 19.80 -3.79 -3.08
C GLU A 152 20.63 -3.18 -1.95
N VAL A 153 20.53 -1.86 -1.72
CA VAL A 153 21.39 -1.17 -0.74
C VAL A 153 20.98 -1.37 0.71
N ILE A 154 19.71 -1.67 0.98
CA ILE A 154 19.27 -1.93 2.36
C ILE A 154 19.62 -3.38 2.72
N PRO A 155 20.47 -3.61 3.76
CA PRO A 155 20.88 -4.95 4.16
C PRO A 155 19.69 -5.82 4.58
N GLU A 156 19.80 -7.13 4.41
CA GLU A 156 18.76 -8.08 4.84
C GLU A 156 18.62 -8.12 6.38
N ASP A 157 19.69 -7.85 7.09
CA ASP A 157 19.73 -7.85 8.55
C ASP A 157 19.35 -6.52 9.20
N ILE A 158 18.96 -5.50 8.42
CA ILE A 158 18.49 -4.21 8.94
C ILE A 158 17.39 -4.37 10.02
N ASN A 159 16.61 -5.43 9.91
CA ASN A 159 15.56 -5.74 10.89
C ASN A 159 16.15 -6.10 12.27
N LEU A 160 17.32 -6.73 12.32
CA LEU A 160 18.04 -7.03 13.57
C LEU A 160 18.51 -5.74 14.22
N LEU A 161 19.05 -4.81 13.43
CA LEU A 161 19.47 -3.49 13.91
C LEU A 161 18.29 -2.74 14.53
N VAL A 162 17.16 -2.63 13.82
CA VAL A 162 15.94 -1.96 14.31
C VAL A 162 15.45 -2.60 15.61
N GLY A 163 15.44 -3.94 15.68
CA GLY A 163 15.05 -4.68 16.87
C GLY A 163 16.00 -4.44 18.06
N ASN A 164 17.30 -4.40 17.81
CA ASN A 164 18.33 -4.13 18.83
C ASN A 164 18.22 -2.70 19.37
N LEU A 165 18.08 -1.71 18.48
CA LEU A 165 17.89 -0.30 18.87
C LEU A 165 16.59 -0.11 19.68
N HIS A 166 15.51 -0.79 19.31
CA HIS A 166 14.27 -0.76 20.08
C HIS A 166 14.43 -1.32 21.48
N ARG A 167 15.15 -2.46 21.64
CA ARG A 167 15.46 -3.05 22.95
C ARG A 167 16.38 -2.15 23.77
N PHE A 168 17.44 -1.64 23.16
CA PHE A 168 18.40 -0.74 23.80
C PHE A 168 17.70 0.53 24.31
N ARG A 169 16.84 1.14 23.51
CA ARG A 169 16.05 2.32 23.93
C ARG A 169 15.30 2.11 25.25
N LYS A 170 14.85 0.88 25.53
CA LYS A 170 14.15 0.56 26.79
C LYS A 170 15.09 0.52 28.01
N THR A 171 16.39 0.28 27.81
CA THR A 171 17.38 0.23 28.89
C THR A 171 17.96 1.59 29.25
N ILE A 172 17.87 2.58 28.34
CA ILE A 172 18.39 3.92 28.57
C ILE A 172 17.53 4.61 29.63
N LYS A 173 18.19 5.03 30.73
CA LYS A 173 17.60 5.87 31.79
C LYS A 173 17.58 7.33 31.34
N GLY A 174 16.62 8.10 31.86
CA GLY A 174 16.49 9.52 31.54
C GLY A 174 15.25 9.88 30.74
N ASN A 175 15.15 11.15 30.34
CA ASN A 175 14.05 11.70 29.58
C ASN A 175 14.10 11.31 28.09
N PHE A 176 13.14 11.80 27.30
CA PHE A 176 13.06 11.54 25.87
C PHE A 176 14.31 12.00 25.11
N GLU A 177 14.82 13.20 25.42
CA GLU A 177 15.98 13.80 24.76
C GLU A 177 17.26 12.98 24.99
N SER A 178 17.51 12.54 26.22
CA SER A 178 18.65 11.67 26.57
C SER A 178 18.62 10.35 25.75
N LYS A 179 17.43 9.79 25.56
CA LYS A 179 17.26 8.56 24.75
C LYS A 179 17.52 8.81 23.28
N VAL A 180 17.04 9.94 22.73
CA VAL A 180 17.28 10.31 21.34
C VAL A 180 18.77 10.52 21.09
N ASN A 181 19.47 11.29 21.94
CA ASN A 181 20.89 11.55 21.78
C ASN A 181 21.75 10.29 21.84
N ALA A 182 21.46 9.37 22.76
CA ALA A 182 22.15 8.10 22.84
C ALA A 182 21.96 7.22 21.60
N LEU A 183 20.74 7.19 21.05
CA LEU A 183 20.44 6.44 19.83
C LEU A 183 21.05 7.08 18.58
N ASN A 184 21.01 8.40 18.45
CA ASN A 184 21.63 9.12 17.34
C ASN A 184 23.14 8.82 17.27
N LYS A 185 23.85 8.86 18.42
CA LYS A 185 25.28 8.53 18.49
C LYS A 185 25.56 7.09 18.02
N LEU A 186 24.70 6.13 18.38
CA LEU A 186 24.88 4.73 17.96
C LEU A 186 24.59 4.50 16.48
N THR A 187 23.76 5.34 15.86
CA THR A 187 23.35 5.20 14.46
C THR A 187 24.07 6.15 13.53
N GLU A 188 25.01 6.94 14.02
CA GLU A 188 25.79 7.90 13.23
C GLU A 188 26.49 7.25 12.04
N GLY A 189 27.03 6.05 12.21
CA GLY A 189 27.66 5.28 11.15
C GLY A 189 26.72 4.71 10.05
N LEU A 190 25.41 4.87 10.19
CA LEU A 190 24.49 4.50 9.10
C LEU A 190 24.44 5.54 7.96
N LEU A 191 24.99 6.74 8.19
CA LEU A 191 24.96 7.86 7.24
C LEU A 191 26.33 8.14 6.62
N ASN A 192 27.36 7.37 6.94
CA ASN A 192 28.75 7.52 6.48
C ASN A 192 29.14 6.40 5.54
#